data_751b89ee921529bee91d6ea62988d073
#
_entry.id   751b89ee921529bee91d6ea62988d073
#
_cell.length_a   1.000
_cell.length_b   1.000
_cell.length_c   1.000
_cell.angle_alpha   90.00
_cell.angle_beta   90.00
_cell.angle_gamma   90.00
#
_symmetry.space_group_name_H-M   'P 1'
#
loop_
_entity.id
_entity.type
_entity.pdbx_description
1 polymer ?
#
loop_
_entity_poly.entity_id
_entity_poly.type
_entity_poly.pdbx_seq_one_letter_code
_entity_poly.pdbx_strand_id
1 'polypeptide(L)'
;MLADEPSTNAAASEPSVKLAVCVLASGSKGNAIYVSDGQTAILIDAGLSGVEIERRLDSRGLAPDRLQAIVVSHEHADHIGGVGVLSRRYRLPVYLNRKTAGATKRIGRLHRVNTFDCGTVFHVDNLHIHPFSLSHDA
;
A
#
# COMPACT_ATOMS: atom_id res chain seq x y z
N MET A 1 17.03 -21.16 36.14
CA MET A 1 16.79 -21.06 35.65
C MET A 1 16.72 -20.73 34.90
N LEU A 2 16.48 -20.55 34.94
CA LEU A 2 16.27 -20.23 34.19
C LEU A 2 16.43 -19.69 33.39
N ALA A 3 16.48 -19.64 33.56
CA ALA A 3 16.49 -19.08 32.76
C ALA A 3 16.84 -18.72 31.88
N ASP A 4 17.00 -18.75 32.04
CA ASP A 4 17.30 -18.44 31.18
C ASP A 4 17.19 -18.23 30.30
N GLU A 5 16.86 -18.29 30.26
CA GLU A 5 16.54 -18.09 29.54
C GLU A 5 16.49 -17.57 28.70
N PRO A 6 16.50 -17.49 28.88
CA PRO A 6 16.29 -16.84 28.14
C PRO A 6 16.58 -16.34 27.34
N SER A 7 16.75 -16.20 27.46
CA SER A 7 17.03 -15.66 26.67
C SER A 7 17.05 -15.65 25.77
N THR A 8 16.75 -16.06 25.70
CA THR A 8 16.68 -16.11 24.77
C THR A 8 16.39 -15.58 24.15
N ASN A 9 16.10 -15.20 24.36
CA ASN A 9 15.68 -14.61 23.78
C ASN A 9 15.94 -14.26 23.02
N ALA A 10 16.10 -14.56 23.07
CA ALA A 10 16.57 -14.27 22.38
C ALA A 10 16.44 -13.92 21.44
N ALA A 11 16.23 -14.56 21.32
CA ALA A 11 16.02 -14.27 20.18
C ALA A 11 15.58 -13.01 20.16
N ALA A 12 15.32 -12.92 21.10
CA ALA A 12 14.86 -11.75 21.33
C ALA A 12 15.55 -10.66 20.67
N SER A 13 16.66 -10.81 20.38
CA SER A 13 17.32 -9.72 19.79
C SER A 13 16.78 -9.39 18.42
N GLU A 14 15.95 -10.25 17.86
CA GLU A 14 15.38 -9.88 16.59
C GLU A 14 14.05 -9.25 16.81
N PRO A 15 13.91 -7.99 16.43
CA PRO A 15 12.61 -7.38 16.56
C PRO A 15 11.65 -8.15 15.67
N SER A 16 10.59 -8.62 16.24
CA SER A 16 9.56 -9.21 15.42
C SER A 16 8.87 -8.07 14.69
N VAL A 17 9.04 -8.03 13.38
CA VAL A 17 8.32 -7.08 12.55
C VAL A 17 6.92 -7.63 12.37
N LYS A 18 5.94 -6.90 12.83
CA LYS A 18 4.55 -7.30 12.65
C LYS A 18 3.97 -6.47 11.53
N LEU A 19 3.51 -7.15 10.50
CA LEU A 19 2.77 -6.50 9.45
C LEU A 19 1.29 -6.68 9.72
N ALA A 20 0.57 -5.58 9.73
CA ALA A 20 -0.87 -5.61 9.78
C ALA A 20 -1.38 -5.43 8.35
N VAL A 21 -2.28 -6.30 7.95
CA VAL A 21 -2.89 -6.25 6.61
C VAL A 21 -4.39 -6.18 6.80
N CYS A 22 -5.02 -5.22 6.15
CA CYS A 22 -6.46 -5.09 6.20
C CYS A 22 -6.99 -4.95 4.79
N VAL A 23 -7.82 -5.90 4.37
CA VAL A 23 -8.46 -5.84 3.06
C VAL A 23 -9.66 -4.93 3.18
N LEU A 24 -9.57 -3.73 2.62
CA LEU A 24 -10.65 -2.76 2.68
C LEU A 24 -11.72 -3.10 1.65
N ALA A 25 -11.32 -3.61 0.51
CA ALA A 25 -12.24 -3.98 -0.54
C ALA A 25 -11.56 -5.00 -1.45
N SER A 26 -12.36 -5.89 -2.03
CA SER A 26 -11.86 -6.94 -2.91
C SER A 26 -12.97 -7.28 -3.89
N GLY A 27 -12.63 -7.35 -5.17
CA GLY A 27 -13.58 -7.75 -6.18
C GLY A 27 -13.63 -6.81 -7.37
N SER A 28 -14.58 -7.06 -8.26
CA SER A 28 -14.66 -6.34 -9.51
C SER A 28 -15.12 -4.90 -9.35
N LYS A 29 -15.67 -4.54 -8.19
CA LYS A 29 -16.15 -3.19 -7.96
C LYS A 29 -15.12 -2.31 -7.27
N GLY A 30 -14.04 -2.88 -6.79
CA GLY A 30 -12.99 -2.10 -6.17
C GLY A 30 -12.07 -2.97 -5.34
N ASN A 31 -10.80 -2.58 -5.33
CA ASN A 31 -9.76 -3.29 -4.57
C ASN A 31 -8.94 -2.29 -3.80
N ALA A 32 -8.67 -2.57 -2.56
CA ALA A 32 -7.83 -1.73 -1.74
C ALA A 32 -7.38 -2.52 -0.52
N ILE A 33 -6.07 -2.50 -0.27
CA ILE A 33 -5.47 -3.23 0.85
C ILE A 33 -4.61 -2.25 1.63
N TYR A 34 -4.81 -2.23 2.93
CA TYR A 34 -4.00 -1.43 3.86
C TYR A 34 -2.91 -2.34 4.42
N VAL A 35 -1.68 -1.84 4.44
CA VAL A 35 -0.55 -2.58 5.00
C VAL A 35 0.23 -1.63 5.89
N SER A 36 0.60 -2.09 7.08
CA SER A 36 1.37 -1.28 8.02
C SER A 36 2.28 -2.16 8.87
N ASP A 37 3.45 -1.63 9.20
CA ASP A 37 4.34 -2.27 10.16
C ASP A 37 4.25 -1.59 11.53
N GLY A 38 3.26 -0.73 11.72
CA GLY A 38 3.09 0.04 12.95
C GLY A 38 3.65 1.44 12.87
N GLN A 39 4.57 1.70 11.96
CA GLN A 39 5.14 3.03 11.76
C GLN A 39 4.87 3.56 10.37
N THR A 40 4.96 2.71 9.38
CA THR A 40 4.75 3.06 7.98
C THR A 40 3.49 2.37 7.50
N ALA A 41 2.56 3.12 6.92
CA ALA A 41 1.31 2.59 6.41
C ALA A 41 1.14 2.99 4.95
N ILE A 42 0.70 2.03 4.14
CA ILE A 42 0.45 2.27 2.71
C ILE A 42 -0.87 1.65 2.31
N LEU A 43 -1.39 2.12 1.19
CA LEU A 43 -2.47 1.43 0.50
C LEU A 43 -1.88 0.74 -0.73
N ILE A 44 -2.31 -0.48 -0.96
CA ILE A 44 -2.07 -1.16 -2.23
C ILE A 44 -3.40 -1.09 -2.96
N ASP A 45 -3.43 -0.29 -4.00
CA ASP A 45 -4.63 0.05 -4.77
C ASP A 45 -5.64 0.85 -3.97
N ALA A 46 -6.44 1.62 -4.65
CA ALA A 46 -7.52 2.40 -4.08
C ALA A 46 -8.62 2.48 -5.13
N GLY A 47 -9.31 1.35 -5.31
CA GLY A 47 -10.24 1.18 -6.41
C GLY A 47 -11.65 1.66 -6.14
N LEU A 48 -11.94 2.08 -4.91
CA LEU A 48 -13.21 2.71 -4.57
C LEU A 48 -13.04 4.22 -4.59
N SER A 49 -14.13 4.96 -4.47
CA SER A 49 -14.02 6.41 -4.37
C SER A 49 -13.20 6.78 -3.13
N GLY A 50 -12.58 7.95 -3.16
CA GLY A 50 -11.80 8.41 -2.02
C GLY A 50 -12.61 8.45 -0.75
N VAL A 51 -13.86 8.92 -0.84
CA VAL A 51 -14.76 8.99 0.33
C VAL A 51 -15.00 7.60 0.89
N GLU A 52 -15.21 6.62 0.03
CA GLU A 52 -15.49 5.27 0.51
C GLU A 52 -14.26 4.64 1.13
N ILE A 53 -13.09 4.88 0.58
CA ILE A 53 -11.84 4.40 1.19
C ILE A 53 -11.68 5.02 2.58
N GLU A 54 -11.91 6.33 2.69
CA GLU A 54 -11.82 7.01 3.98
C GLU A 54 -12.78 6.41 4.99
N ARG A 55 -14.01 6.14 4.55
CA ARG A 55 -15.01 5.56 5.45
C ARG A 55 -14.57 4.19 5.95
N ARG A 56 -14.03 3.37 5.08
CA ARG A 56 -13.61 2.02 5.45
C ARG A 56 -12.39 2.03 6.36
N LEU A 57 -11.46 2.93 6.12
CA LEU A 57 -10.33 3.11 7.04
C LEU A 57 -10.85 3.53 8.41
N ASP A 58 -11.71 4.54 8.43
CA ASP A 58 -12.23 5.07 9.68
C ASP A 58 -13.00 4.00 10.48
N SER A 59 -13.76 3.17 9.80
CA SER A 59 -14.54 2.12 10.46
C SER A 59 -13.64 1.08 11.14
N ARG A 60 -12.38 1.04 10.78
CA ARG A 60 -11.41 0.11 11.36
C ARG A 60 -10.41 0.82 12.27
N GLY A 61 -10.68 2.08 12.60
CA GLY A 61 -9.79 2.84 13.47
C GLY A 61 -8.48 3.23 12.81
N LEU A 62 -8.45 3.24 11.48
CA LEU A 62 -7.24 3.58 10.74
C LEU A 62 -7.39 4.99 10.19
N ALA A 63 -6.36 5.82 10.37
CA ALA A 63 -6.40 7.22 10.00
C ALA A 63 -5.80 7.42 8.61
N PRO A 64 -6.57 7.97 7.66
CA PRO A 64 -6.04 8.22 6.32
C PRO A 64 -4.82 9.14 6.30
N ASP A 65 -4.75 10.09 7.22
CA ASP A 65 -3.63 11.03 7.27
C ASP A 65 -2.34 10.39 7.77
N ARG A 66 -2.40 9.13 8.20
CA ARG A 66 -1.20 8.39 8.60
C ARG A 66 -0.63 7.58 7.44
N LEU A 67 -1.32 7.54 6.31
CA LEU A 67 -0.81 6.86 5.12
C LEU A 67 0.40 7.61 4.56
N GLN A 68 1.34 6.87 4.01
CA GLN A 68 2.55 7.45 3.45
C GLN A 68 2.68 7.26 1.95
N ALA A 69 1.90 6.37 1.36
CA ALA A 69 1.96 6.14 -0.08
C ALA A 69 0.80 5.30 -0.55
N ILE A 70 0.57 5.35 -1.84
CA ILE A 70 -0.33 4.42 -2.52
C ILE A 70 0.51 3.69 -3.57
N VAL A 71 0.45 2.37 -3.56
CA VAL A 71 1.13 1.54 -4.56
C VAL A 71 0.04 0.96 -5.46
N VAL A 72 0.13 1.20 -6.75
CA VAL A 72 -0.88 0.75 -7.70
C VAL A 72 -0.40 -0.51 -8.39
N SER A 73 -1.19 -1.57 -8.31
CA SER A 73 -0.84 -2.85 -8.93
C SER A 73 -1.27 -2.92 -10.38
N HIS A 74 -2.39 -2.31 -10.72
CA HIS A 74 -2.96 -2.32 -12.07
C HIS A 74 -3.59 -0.97 -12.38
N GLU A 75 -3.64 -0.63 -13.66
CA GLU A 75 -4.29 0.62 -14.08
C GLU A 75 -5.79 0.47 -14.29
N HIS A 76 -6.38 -0.69 -14.01
CA HIS A 76 -7.81 -0.89 -14.18
C HIS A 76 -8.61 -0.08 -13.17
N ALA A 77 -9.81 0.32 -13.57
CA ALA A 77 -10.63 1.22 -12.75
C ALA A 77 -10.89 0.69 -11.35
N ASP A 78 -11.03 -0.63 -11.19
CA ASP A 78 -11.28 -1.24 -9.89
C ASP A 78 -10.04 -1.23 -9.00
N HIS A 79 -8.95 -0.66 -9.44
CA HIS A 79 -7.73 -0.52 -8.65
C HIS A 79 -7.33 0.95 -8.45
N ILE A 80 -7.89 1.88 -9.22
CA ILE A 80 -7.40 3.26 -9.23
C ILE A 80 -8.45 4.32 -8.95
N GLY A 81 -9.71 3.97 -8.77
CA GLY A 81 -10.79 4.95 -8.71
C GLY A 81 -10.61 6.05 -7.66
N GLY A 82 -10.00 5.76 -6.54
CA GLY A 82 -9.79 6.75 -5.48
C GLY A 82 -8.37 7.28 -5.39
N VAL A 83 -7.47 6.80 -6.25
CA VAL A 83 -6.04 7.13 -6.11
C VAL A 83 -5.79 8.62 -6.22
N GLY A 84 -6.37 9.26 -7.23
CA GLY A 84 -6.13 10.69 -7.44
C GLY A 84 -6.59 11.54 -6.28
N VAL A 85 -7.81 11.31 -5.83
CA VAL A 85 -8.39 12.09 -4.72
C VAL A 85 -7.55 11.91 -3.46
N LEU A 86 -7.22 10.69 -3.12
CA LEU A 86 -6.45 10.43 -1.90
C LEU A 86 -5.04 11.00 -2.00
N SER A 87 -4.40 10.86 -3.16
CA SER A 87 -3.07 11.41 -3.36
C SER A 87 -3.05 12.91 -3.13
N ARG A 88 -4.00 13.62 -3.72
CA ARG A 88 -4.06 15.08 -3.58
C ARG A 88 -4.44 15.51 -2.18
N ARG A 89 -5.41 14.82 -1.57
CA ARG A 89 -5.93 15.22 -0.27
C ARG A 89 -4.93 15.00 0.84
N TYR A 90 -4.22 13.87 0.80
CA TYR A 90 -3.29 13.52 1.88
C TYR A 90 -1.84 13.64 1.46
N ARG A 91 -1.59 14.21 0.27
CA ARG A 91 -0.23 14.45 -0.23
C ARG A 91 0.57 13.16 -0.29
N LEU A 92 -0.05 12.12 -0.84
CA LEU A 92 0.56 10.81 -0.92
C LEU A 92 1.27 10.61 -2.25
N PRO A 93 2.53 10.20 -2.23
CA PRO A 93 3.17 9.77 -3.45
C PRO A 93 2.51 8.48 -3.94
N VAL A 94 2.41 8.34 -5.25
CA VAL A 94 1.80 7.18 -5.88
C VAL A 94 2.89 6.44 -6.64
N TYR A 95 3.02 5.16 -6.35
CA TYR A 95 4.00 4.30 -7.00
C TYR A 95 3.30 3.52 -8.10
N LEU A 96 3.76 3.69 -9.34
CA LEU A 96 3.18 3.07 -10.52
C LEU A 96 4.24 2.25 -11.23
N ASN A 97 3.84 1.10 -11.76
CA ASN A 97 4.71 0.35 -12.63
C ASN A 97 5.07 1.24 -13.82
N ARG A 98 6.34 1.22 -14.23
CA ARG A 98 6.81 2.06 -15.32
C ARG A 98 6.01 1.82 -16.60
N LYS A 99 5.60 0.58 -16.84
CA LYS A 99 4.81 0.25 -18.01
C LYS A 99 3.42 0.85 -17.98
N THR A 100 2.89 1.12 -16.79
CA THR A 100 1.55 1.66 -16.64
C THR A 100 1.55 3.15 -16.36
N ALA A 101 2.72 3.75 -16.19
CA ALA A 101 2.80 5.16 -15.85
C ALA A 101 2.17 6.04 -16.95
N GLY A 102 2.15 5.55 -18.18
CA GLY A 102 1.52 6.29 -19.27
C GLY A 102 0.01 6.33 -19.15
N ALA A 103 -0.59 5.49 -18.31
CA ALA A 103 -2.03 5.46 -18.11
C ALA A 103 -2.50 6.43 -17.04
N THR A 104 -1.60 7.28 -16.54
CA THR A 104 -1.92 8.19 -15.44
C THR A 104 -3.03 9.18 -15.79
N LYS A 105 -3.33 9.38 -17.07
CA LYS A 105 -4.41 10.28 -17.44
C LYS A 105 -5.73 9.90 -16.79
N ARG A 106 -5.94 8.60 -16.55
CA ARG A 106 -7.18 8.11 -15.98
C ARG A 106 -7.23 8.35 -14.48
N ILE A 107 -6.09 8.57 -13.87
CA ILE A 107 -6.00 8.79 -12.42
C ILE A 107 -6.11 10.28 -12.12
N GLY A 108 -5.74 11.12 -13.08
CA GLY A 108 -5.75 12.56 -12.89
C GLY A 108 -4.44 13.03 -12.27
N ARG A 109 -4.44 14.25 -11.76
CA ARG A 109 -3.25 14.85 -11.19
C ARG A 109 -2.94 14.19 -9.85
N LEU A 110 -1.65 13.90 -9.64
CA LEU A 110 -1.18 13.25 -8.43
C LEU A 110 -0.22 14.18 -7.70
N HIS A 111 -0.15 14.01 -6.38
CA HIS A 111 0.79 14.79 -5.58
C HIS A 111 2.23 14.53 -6.02
N ARG A 112 2.59 13.27 -6.21
CA ARG A 112 3.90 12.87 -6.68
C ARG A 112 3.79 11.50 -7.31
N VAL A 113 4.54 11.27 -8.39
CA VAL A 113 4.56 9.97 -9.07
C VAL A 113 5.96 9.40 -8.95
N ASN A 114 6.05 8.16 -8.48
CA ASN A 114 7.28 7.38 -8.50
C ASN A 114 6.99 6.13 -9.32
N THR A 115 7.94 5.74 -10.15
CA THR A 115 7.77 4.53 -10.96
C THR A 115 8.62 3.41 -10.39
N PHE A 116 8.17 2.18 -10.61
CA PHE A 116 8.93 1.00 -10.25
C PHE A 116 8.89 -0.01 -11.39
N ASP A 117 9.81 -0.95 -11.35
CA ASP A 117 9.87 -2.04 -12.32
C ASP A 117 9.62 -3.36 -11.60
N CYS A 118 8.91 -4.26 -12.28
CA CYS A 118 8.73 -5.60 -11.74
C CYS A 118 10.07 -6.27 -11.60
N GLY A 119 10.26 -6.97 -10.49
CA GLY A 119 11.52 -7.65 -10.21
C GLY A 119 12.53 -6.80 -9.46
N THR A 120 12.26 -5.50 -9.28
CA THR A 120 13.16 -4.62 -8.57
C THR A 120 12.49 -4.16 -7.28
N VAL A 121 13.13 -4.42 -6.15
CA VAL A 121 12.61 -4.04 -4.83
C VAL A 121 12.68 -2.53 -4.70
N PHE A 122 11.65 -1.94 -4.11
CA PHE A 122 11.71 -0.54 -3.71
C PHE A 122 11.17 -0.40 -2.30
N HIS A 123 11.37 0.75 -1.72
CA HIS A 123 11.04 0.99 -0.32
C HIS A 123 10.07 2.15 -0.18
N VAL A 124 9.15 2.01 0.77
CA VAL A 124 8.39 3.14 1.29
C VAL A 124 8.73 3.16 2.77
N ASP A 125 9.58 4.07 3.15
CA ASP A 125 10.16 4.11 4.50
C ASP A 125 10.68 2.73 4.89
N ASN A 126 10.11 2.11 5.92
CA ASN A 126 10.58 0.81 6.39
C ASN A 126 9.98 -0.37 5.65
N LEU A 127 9.01 -0.13 4.79
CA LEU A 127 8.37 -1.22 4.05
C LEU A 127 9.15 -1.51 2.78
N HIS A 128 9.48 -2.77 2.57
CA HIS A 128 10.14 -3.23 1.36
C HIS A 128 9.09 -3.85 0.46
N ILE A 129 8.97 -3.35 -0.76
CA ILE A 129 7.99 -3.83 -1.70
C ILE A 129 8.71 -4.59 -2.80
N HIS A 130 8.27 -5.83 -3.03
CA HIS A 130 8.84 -6.72 -4.03
C HIS A 130 7.82 -6.94 -5.13
N PRO A 131 7.81 -6.13 -6.18
CA PRO A 131 6.84 -6.32 -7.25
C PRO A 131 7.29 -7.44 -8.17
N PHE A 132 6.33 -8.24 -8.61
CA PHE A 132 6.60 -9.27 -9.58
C PHE A 132 5.42 -9.38 -10.55
N SER A 133 5.69 -9.84 -11.76
CA SER A 133 4.66 -9.98 -12.76
C SER A 133 4.00 -11.34 -12.64
N LEU A 134 2.69 -11.36 -12.82
CA LEU A 134 1.99 -12.61 -13.00
C LEU A 134 2.01 -12.95 -14.47
N SER A 135 2.02 -14.25 -14.77
CA SER A 135 2.18 -14.67 -16.14
C SER A 135 0.91 -14.56 -16.97
N HIS A 136 -0.22 -14.31 -16.34
CA HIS A 136 -1.44 -14.14 -17.13
C HIS A 136 -1.49 -12.72 -17.64
N ASP A 137 -2.45 -12.44 -18.40
CA ASP A 137 -2.59 -11.27 -19.16
C ASP A 137 -2.29 -9.97 -18.50
N ALA A 138 -2.27 -9.89 -17.32
CA ALA A 138 -2.05 -8.63 -16.65
C ALA A 138 -2.00 -7.39 -17.52
#